data_e967285631597cf641ee3e1fbf12f7af
#
_entry.id   e967285631597cf641ee3e1fbf12f7af
#
_cell.length_a   1.000
_cell.length_b   1.000
_cell.length_c   1.000
_cell.angle_alpha   90.00
_cell.angle_beta   90.00
_cell.angle_gamma   90.00
#
_symmetry.space_group_name_H-M   'P 1'
#
loop_
_entity.id
_entity.type
_entity.pdbx_description
1 polymer ?
#
loop_
_entity_poly.entity_id
_entity_poly.type
_entity_poly.pdbx_seq_one_letter_code
_entity_poly.pdbx_strand_id
1 'polypeptide(L)' 'MTYQIISEDGGSLGEDYQTLAIAIAYAKTANGILHIPVHIIDVDDEEEIITIGAHAH' A
#
# COMPACT_ATOMS: atom_id res chain seq x y z
N MET A 1 8.67 11.94 -5.55
CA MET A 1 8.57 10.85 -4.58
C MET A 1 7.80 9.70 -5.19
N THR A 2 8.18 8.49 -4.86
CA THR A 2 7.59 7.30 -5.44
C THR A 2 7.08 6.39 -4.33
N TYR A 3 5.91 5.80 -4.54
CA TYR A 3 5.28 4.96 -3.55
C TYR A 3 4.97 3.60 -4.14
N GLN A 4 5.09 2.56 -3.33
CA GLN A 4 4.71 1.20 -3.71
C GLN A 4 3.67 0.67 -2.75
N ILE A 5 2.82 -0.20 -3.26
CA ILE A 5 1.83 -0.90 -2.46
C ILE A 5 2.27 -2.36 -2.33
N ILE A 6 2.39 -2.82 -1.08
CA ILE A 6 2.82 -4.18 -0.79
C ILE A 6 1.76 -4.84 0.07
N SER A 7 1.32 -6.03 -0.33
CA SER A 7 0.35 -6.78 0.45
C SER A 7 1.00 -7.41 1.68
N GLU A 8 0.18 -7.81 2.64
CA GLU A 8 0.64 -8.40 3.90
C GLU A 8 1.50 -9.64 3.67
N ASP A 9 1.23 -10.38 2.61
CA ASP A 9 1.99 -11.59 2.28
C ASP A 9 3.32 -11.29 1.57
N GLY A 10 3.66 -10.02 1.37
CA GLY A 10 4.90 -9.59 0.76
C GLY A 10 4.83 -9.35 -0.73
N GLY A 11 3.67 -9.53 -1.37
CA GLY A 11 3.53 -9.32 -2.80
C GLY A 11 3.41 -7.85 -3.15
N SER A 12 4.15 -7.41 -4.18
CA SER A 12 4.03 -6.06 -4.68
C SER A 12 2.78 -5.93 -5.56
N LEU A 13 2.01 -4.88 -5.36
CA LEU A 13 0.76 -4.67 -6.07
C LEU A 13 0.87 -3.49 -7.02
N GLY A 14 0.79 -3.79 -8.32
CA GLY A 14 0.81 -2.76 -9.34
C GLY A 14 2.17 -2.13 -9.55
N GLU A 15 2.16 -0.93 -10.10
CA GLU A 15 3.35 -0.18 -10.42
C GLU A 15 3.66 0.84 -9.34
N ASP A 16 4.75 1.57 -9.51
CA ASP A 16 5.08 2.66 -8.62
C ASP A 16 4.10 3.82 -8.83
N TYR A 17 3.70 4.45 -7.74
CA TYR A 17 2.76 5.57 -7.77
C TYR A 17 3.49 6.84 -7.40
N GLN A 18 3.18 7.93 -8.11
CA GLN A 18 3.89 9.19 -7.92
C GLN A 18 3.27 10.06 -6.84
N THR A 19 2.04 9.82 -6.47
CA THR A 19 1.39 10.59 -5.41
C THR A 19 0.82 9.67 -4.35
N LEU A 20 0.87 10.13 -3.11
CA LEU A 20 0.34 9.36 -1.99
C LEU A 20 -1.17 9.18 -2.10
N ALA A 21 -1.87 10.20 -2.60
CA ALA A 21 -3.32 10.11 -2.75
C ALA A 21 -3.73 8.98 -3.71
N ILE A 22 -3.02 8.84 -4.82
CA ILE A 22 -3.28 7.77 -5.78
C ILE A 22 -2.95 6.41 -5.16
N ALA A 23 -1.81 6.31 -4.48
CA ALA A 23 -1.42 5.07 -3.82
C ALA A 23 -2.46 4.63 -2.79
N ILE A 24 -2.98 5.57 -2.01
CA ILE A 24 -4.01 5.27 -1.01
C ILE A 24 -5.29 4.76 -1.68
N ALA A 25 -5.71 5.38 -2.78
CA ALA A 25 -6.91 4.96 -3.50
C ALA A 25 -6.78 3.52 -4.00
N TYR A 26 -5.66 3.19 -4.63
CA TYR A 26 -5.43 1.84 -5.10
C TYR A 26 -5.26 0.84 -3.96
N ALA A 27 -4.62 1.26 -2.87
CA ALA A 27 -4.46 0.39 -1.71
C ALA A 27 -5.81 0.02 -1.08
N LYS A 28 -6.72 0.98 -0.99
CA LYS A 28 -8.07 0.70 -0.50
C LYS A 28 -8.80 -0.28 -1.38
N THR A 29 -8.69 -0.12 -2.70
CA THR A 29 -9.28 -1.04 -3.66
C THR A 29 -8.69 -2.44 -3.52
N ALA A 30 -7.37 -2.54 -3.43
CA ALA A 30 -6.70 -3.82 -3.27
C ALA A 30 -7.11 -4.51 -1.96
N ASN A 31 -7.18 -3.76 -0.87
CA ASN A 31 -7.62 -4.31 0.41
C ASN A 31 -9.04 -4.87 0.30
N GLY A 32 -9.93 -4.18 -0.40
CA GLY A 32 -11.30 -4.65 -0.60
C GLY A 32 -11.38 -5.93 -1.42
N ILE A 33 -10.48 -6.12 -2.36
CA ILE A 33 -10.45 -7.31 -3.21
C ILE A 33 -9.77 -8.48 -2.50
N LEU A 34 -8.62 -8.23 -1.90
CA LEU A 34 -7.79 -9.28 -1.32
C LEU A 34 -8.20 -9.65 0.10
N HIS A 35 -8.89 -8.77 0.79
CA HIS A 35 -9.30 -8.95 2.19
C HIS A 35 -8.13 -9.16 3.16
N ILE A 36 -6.97 -8.61 2.80
CA ILE A 36 -5.79 -8.62 3.66
C ILE A 36 -5.23 -7.20 3.74
N PRO A 37 -4.50 -6.86 4.81
CA PRO A 37 -3.87 -5.54 4.90
C PRO A 37 -2.89 -5.30 3.78
N VAL A 38 -2.79 -4.06 3.34
CA VAL A 38 -1.80 -3.63 2.37
C VAL A 38 -1.04 -2.43 2.94
N HIS A 39 0.23 -2.34 2.59
CA HIS A 39 1.13 -1.31 3.11
C HIS A 39 1.58 -0.42 1.98
N ILE A 40 1.66 0.89 2.25
CA ILE A 40 2.20 1.84 1.30
C ILE A 40 3.59 2.24 1.79
N ILE A 41 4.58 2.07 0.93
CA ILE A 41 5.97 2.30 1.25
C ILE A 41 6.50 3.43 0.38
N ASP A 42 7.21 4.38 1.01
CA ASP A 42 7.95 5.39 0.29
C ASP A 42 9.25 4.76 -0.20
N VAL A 43 9.36 4.59 -1.50
CA VAL A 43 10.51 3.90 -2.10
C VAL A 43 11.80 4.67 -1.89
N ASP A 44 11.73 6.00 -1.90
CA ASP A 44 12.92 6.83 -1.74
C ASP A 44 13.53 6.70 -0.34
N ASP A 45 12.69 6.63 0.68
CA ASP A 45 13.15 6.51 2.07
C ASP A 45 13.07 5.09 2.60
N GLU A 46 12.50 4.16 1.83
CA GLU A 46 12.27 2.78 2.24
C GLU A 46 11.50 2.69 3.55
N GLU A 47 10.54 3.59 3.72
CA GLU A 47 9.78 3.70 4.96
C GLU A 47 8.30 3.43 4.70
N GLU A 48 7.70 2.64 5.58
CA GLU A 48 6.26 2.42 5.52
C GLU A 48 5.54 3.68 5.99
N ILE A 49 4.63 4.18 5.15
CA ILE A 49 3.88 5.40 5.45
C ILE A 49 2.55 5.07 6.12
N ILE A 50 1.83 4.10 5.56
CA ILE A 50 0.47 3.83 6.03
C ILE A 50 0.12 2.36 5.76
N THR A 51 -0.73 1.80 6.59
CA THR A 51 -1.29 0.47 6.40
C THR A 51 -2.78 0.60 6.22
N ILE A 52 -3.31 0.04 5.13
CA ILE A 52 -4.73 0.04 4.82
C ILE A 52 -5.33 -1.31 5.20
N GLY A 53 -6.41 -1.27 5.97
CA GLY A 53 -7.14 -2.48 6.33
C GLY A 53 -6.53 -3.27 7.47
N ALA A 54 -5.62 -2.66 8.24
CA ALA A 54 -5.05 -3.34 9.39
C ALA A 54 -6.14 -3.62 10.42
N HIS A 55 -6.08 -4.81 11.00
CA HIS A 55 -7.04 -5.18 12.05
C HIS A 55 -6.62 -4.58 13.37
N ALA A 56 -7.52 -3.85 13.97
CA ALA A 56 -7.35 -3.39 15.35
C ALA A 56 -7.99 -4.42 16.27
N HIS A 57 -7.22 -4.95 17.12
CA HIS A 57 -7.71 -5.90 18.12
C HIS A 57 -7.63 -5.31 19.49
#